data_87e164fd8be1b6ee22e7c2d4be35d95a
#
_entry.id   87e164fd8be1b6ee22e7c2d4be35d95a
#
_cell.length_a   1.000
_cell.length_b   1.000
_cell.length_c   1.000
_cell.angle_alpha   90.00
_cell.angle_beta   90.00
_cell.angle_gamma   90.00
#
_symmetry.space_group_name_H-M   'P 1'
#
loop_
_entity.id
_entity.type
_entity.pdbx_description
1 polymer ?
#
loop_
_entity_poly.entity_id
_entity_poly.type
_entity_poly.pdbx_seq_one_letter_code
_entity_poly.pdbx_strand_id
1 'polypeptide(L)'
;MHKLNVLIAGSTGYIGLQLIKLLSKHKNVFIKYLCGNTSVGKKISYFDKSLKPKKLPNIVKFNKLFLKNVDLVFTALPNGEAQGISKHLLKNNVLIDLSADFRLEKAQTYFKWYKQKHRAVTKIKNSIYALPELSSNKIKNFNIISCPGCYPTSILIPLIPLIKKNLINLNNIIIDSKSGYSGAGRSVHKKHANKNLYKSLSAYGVGFHRHNSEIEQEINKATKKKFNFTFTPHLAPMFRGILSTIYIDTYKKINIDKIQKCLNQYYKKKSFVKVLKANSLISTNDVIGTNNCYLSICKTKNKNKYIILSAIDNLIKGGAGQAIQNMNIKFKFSETLGLK
;
A
#
# COMPACT_ATOMS: atom_id res chain seq x y z
N MET A 1 22.16 -9.68 -18.40
CA MET A 1 20.70 -9.40 -18.29
C MET A 1 20.46 -7.91 -18.45
N HIS A 2 19.55 -7.52 -19.34
CA HIS A 2 19.14 -6.12 -19.50
C HIS A 2 18.42 -5.64 -18.22
N LYS A 3 18.86 -4.50 -17.65
CA LYS A 3 18.21 -3.90 -16.50
C LYS A 3 16.95 -3.15 -16.94
N LEU A 4 15.88 -3.22 -16.15
CA LEU A 4 14.69 -2.41 -16.37
C LEU A 4 15.03 -0.92 -16.21
N ASN A 5 14.74 -0.12 -17.22
CA ASN A 5 14.81 1.33 -17.15
C ASN A 5 13.57 1.88 -16.45
N VAL A 6 13.77 2.58 -15.35
CA VAL A 6 12.67 3.04 -14.47
C VAL A 6 12.60 4.56 -14.43
N LEU A 7 11.39 5.10 -14.51
CA LEU A 7 11.04 6.47 -14.22
C LEU A 7 10.26 6.53 -12.91
N ILE A 8 10.63 7.44 -12.01
CA ILE A 8 9.93 7.67 -10.75
C ILE A 8 9.35 9.08 -10.77
N ALA A 9 8.03 9.21 -10.89
CA ALA A 9 7.30 10.46 -10.78
C ALA A 9 6.85 10.69 -9.34
N GLY A 10 7.13 11.89 -8.79
CA GLY A 10 6.96 12.20 -7.38
C GLY A 10 8.17 11.79 -6.53
N SER A 11 9.37 11.86 -7.08
CA SER A 11 10.64 11.39 -6.51
C SER A 11 11.00 12.00 -5.14
N THR A 12 10.51 13.19 -4.80
CA THR A 12 10.86 13.92 -3.58
C THR A 12 9.90 13.67 -2.40
N GLY A 13 8.76 12.99 -2.62
CA GLY A 13 7.85 12.57 -1.56
C GLY A 13 8.43 11.43 -0.70
N TYR A 14 7.86 11.16 0.49
CA TYR A 14 8.32 10.06 1.34
C TYR A 14 8.33 8.71 0.61
N ILE A 15 7.26 8.41 -0.13
CA ILE A 15 7.16 7.18 -0.92
C ILE A 15 8.18 7.16 -2.06
N GLY A 16 8.34 8.29 -2.79
CA GLY A 16 9.33 8.41 -3.87
C GLY A 16 10.76 8.18 -3.37
N LEU A 17 11.13 8.81 -2.26
CA LEU A 17 12.44 8.59 -1.63
C LEU A 17 12.65 7.14 -1.18
N GLN A 18 11.59 6.52 -0.60
CA GLN A 18 11.68 5.11 -0.20
C GLN A 18 11.81 4.17 -1.41
N LEU A 19 11.10 4.45 -2.52
CA LEU A 19 11.28 3.73 -3.79
C LEU A 19 12.73 3.83 -4.28
N ILE A 20 13.29 5.05 -4.31
CA ILE A 20 14.67 5.28 -4.77
C ILE A 20 15.66 4.51 -3.89
N LYS A 21 15.49 4.54 -2.56
CA LYS A 21 16.35 3.78 -1.63
C LYS A 21 16.36 2.28 -1.91
N LEU A 22 15.19 1.70 -2.12
CA LEU A 22 15.05 0.27 -2.37
C LEU A 22 15.53 -0.09 -3.78
N LEU A 23 15.10 0.65 -4.81
CA LEU A 23 15.46 0.39 -6.21
C LEU A 23 16.95 0.61 -6.50
N SER A 24 17.63 1.54 -5.79
CA SER A 24 19.07 1.73 -5.93
C SER A 24 19.91 0.53 -5.45
N LYS A 25 19.31 -0.41 -4.73
CA LYS A 25 19.92 -1.69 -4.32
C LYS A 25 19.45 -2.87 -5.18
N HIS A 26 18.49 -2.65 -6.08
CA HIS A 26 17.88 -3.71 -6.88
C HIS A 26 18.74 -4.04 -8.10
N LYS A 27 19.23 -5.28 -8.21
CA LYS A 27 20.21 -5.70 -9.21
C LYS A 27 19.74 -5.54 -10.67
N ASN A 28 18.43 -5.71 -10.91
CA ASN A 28 17.81 -5.74 -12.23
C ASN A 28 17.14 -4.41 -12.63
N VAL A 29 17.42 -3.31 -11.90
CA VAL A 29 16.80 -2.00 -12.15
C VAL A 29 17.87 -0.95 -12.39
N PHE A 30 17.60 -0.05 -13.34
CA PHE A 30 18.33 1.19 -13.57
C PHE A 30 17.35 2.37 -13.47
N ILE A 31 17.57 3.26 -12.50
CA ILE A 31 16.75 4.46 -12.33
C ILE A 31 17.21 5.49 -13.37
N LYS A 32 16.44 5.61 -14.46
CA LYS A 32 16.78 6.47 -15.59
C LYS A 32 16.32 7.90 -15.41
N TYR A 33 15.13 8.10 -14.85
CA TYR A 33 14.55 9.43 -14.61
C TYR A 33 13.95 9.56 -13.22
N LEU A 34 14.26 10.68 -12.57
CA LEU A 34 13.60 11.14 -11.35
C LEU A 34 12.80 12.39 -11.69
N CYS A 35 11.45 12.33 -11.56
CA CYS A 35 10.60 13.44 -11.93
C CYS A 35 9.98 14.13 -10.71
N GLY A 36 9.96 15.47 -10.78
CA GLY A 36 9.33 16.37 -9.81
C GLY A 36 9.04 17.71 -10.46
N ASN A 37 8.14 18.50 -9.87
CA ASN A 37 7.76 19.81 -10.43
C ASN A 37 8.55 20.97 -9.81
N THR A 38 8.58 21.04 -8.48
CA THR A 38 9.17 22.16 -7.72
C THR A 38 10.67 21.97 -7.42
N SER A 39 11.25 20.86 -7.83
CA SER A 39 12.60 20.44 -7.45
C SER A 39 13.50 20.15 -8.65
N VAL A 40 13.11 20.64 -9.83
CA VAL A 40 13.86 20.46 -11.08
C VAL A 40 15.29 21.01 -10.94
N GLY A 41 16.26 20.27 -11.49
CA GLY A 41 17.70 20.59 -11.41
C GLY A 41 18.39 20.12 -10.12
N LYS A 42 17.65 19.86 -9.03
CA LYS A 42 18.26 19.46 -7.77
C LYS A 42 18.66 17.98 -7.77
N LYS A 43 19.74 17.66 -7.04
CA LYS A 43 20.12 16.27 -6.74
C LYS A 43 19.16 15.68 -5.70
N ILE A 44 18.82 14.41 -5.83
CA ILE A 44 17.93 13.73 -4.86
C ILE A 44 18.52 13.67 -3.44
N SER A 45 19.83 13.68 -3.33
CA SER A 45 20.54 13.74 -2.03
C SER A 45 20.28 15.00 -1.22
N TYR A 46 19.76 16.07 -1.84
CA TYR A 46 19.27 17.26 -1.13
C TYR A 46 18.07 16.93 -0.23
N PHE A 47 17.23 15.98 -0.66
CA PHE A 47 16.03 15.55 0.08
C PHE A 47 16.29 14.41 1.05
N ASP A 48 17.34 13.62 0.79
CA ASP A 48 17.76 12.52 1.64
C ASP A 48 19.27 12.27 1.50
N LYS A 49 20.02 12.65 2.53
CA LYS A 49 21.49 12.55 2.55
C LYS A 49 22.00 11.12 2.40
N SER A 50 21.22 10.10 2.77
CA SER A 50 21.60 8.69 2.63
C SER A 50 21.76 8.24 1.15
N LEU A 51 21.22 9.04 0.20
CA LEU A 51 21.32 8.80 -1.24
C LEU A 51 22.56 9.48 -1.89
N LYS A 52 23.36 10.22 -1.12
CA LYS A 52 24.56 10.91 -1.63
C LYS A 52 25.57 9.98 -2.32
N PRO A 53 25.87 8.78 -1.79
CA PRO A 53 26.82 7.86 -2.43
C PRO A 53 26.31 7.22 -3.73
N LYS A 54 25.04 7.37 -4.06
CA LYS A 54 24.42 6.76 -5.24
C LYS A 54 24.55 7.68 -6.46
N LYS A 55 25.01 7.14 -7.58
CA LYS A 55 25.02 7.83 -8.88
C LYS A 55 23.59 7.84 -9.45
N LEU A 56 22.78 8.81 -9.03
CA LEU A 56 21.40 8.98 -9.44
C LEU A 56 21.24 10.24 -10.32
N PRO A 57 20.28 10.24 -11.28
CA PRO A 57 20.06 11.42 -12.13
C PRO A 57 19.53 12.61 -11.30
N ASN A 58 19.75 13.81 -11.82
CA ASN A 58 19.10 15.01 -11.29
C ASN A 58 17.59 14.94 -11.52
N ILE A 59 16.84 15.66 -10.70
CA ILE A 59 15.39 15.74 -10.84
C ILE A 59 15.05 16.59 -12.06
N VAL A 60 14.17 16.05 -12.91
CA VAL A 60 13.68 16.69 -14.14
C VAL A 60 12.16 16.86 -14.11
N LYS A 61 11.61 17.76 -14.92
CA LYS A 61 10.16 17.82 -15.15
C LYS A 61 9.74 16.61 -16.02
N PHE A 62 8.60 16.01 -15.74
CA PHE A 62 8.10 14.91 -16.56
C PHE A 62 7.90 15.36 -18.02
N ASN A 63 8.40 14.55 -18.95
CA ASN A 63 8.18 14.69 -20.38
C ASN A 63 7.70 13.35 -20.94
N LYS A 64 6.64 13.36 -21.75
CA LYS A 64 6.09 12.15 -22.39
C LYS A 64 7.12 11.41 -23.25
N LEU A 65 8.11 12.10 -23.81
CA LEU A 65 9.18 11.50 -24.61
C LEU A 65 10.05 10.52 -23.81
N PHE A 66 10.13 10.68 -22.48
CA PHE A 66 10.87 9.74 -21.61
C PHE A 66 10.29 8.33 -21.67
N LEU A 67 8.99 8.19 -21.98
CA LEU A 67 8.32 6.89 -22.07
C LEU A 67 8.86 5.99 -23.17
N LYS A 68 9.51 6.56 -24.21
CA LYS A 68 10.22 5.80 -25.25
C LYS A 68 11.45 5.06 -24.71
N ASN A 69 12.00 5.50 -23.59
CA ASN A 69 13.27 5.06 -23.04
C ASN A 69 13.15 4.35 -21.68
N VAL A 70 11.93 3.99 -21.24
CA VAL A 70 11.69 3.31 -19.97
C VAL A 70 10.74 2.15 -20.15
N ASP A 71 10.93 1.13 -19.33
CA ASP A 71 10.07 -0.06 -19.28
C ASP A 71 8.97 0.13 -18.24
N LEU A 72 9.27 0.87 -17.17
CA LEU A 72 8.43 0.99 -15.99
C LEU A 72 8.38 2.42 -15.47
N VAL A 73 7.18 2.86 -15.13
CA VAL A 73 6.89 4.13 -14.45
C VAL A 73 6.30 3.85 -13.08
N PHE A 74 6.91 4.40 -12.03
CA PHE A 74 6.29 4.51 -10.71
C PHE A 74 5.70 5.90 -10.54
N THR A 75 4.45 5.98 -10.06
CA THR A 75 3.83 7.26 -9.68
C THR A 75 3.57 7.31 -8.19
N ALA A 76 4.17 8.29 -7.52
CA ALA A 76 3.95 8.63 -6.12
C ALA A 76 3.55 10.12 -6.02
N LEU A 77 2.50 10.47 -6.75
CA LEU A 77 2.03 11.82 -7.03
C LEU A 77 0.76 12.16 -6.24
N PRO A 78 0.37 13.43 -6.16
CA PRO A 78 -0.99 13.80 -5.74
C PRO A 78 -2.07 13.14 -6.61
N ASN A 79 -3.26 12.96 -6.06
CA ASN A 79 -4.38 12.34 -6.78
C ASN A 79 -4.71 13.12 -8.07
N GLY A 80 -4.99 12.37 -9.14
CA GLY A 80 -5.30 12.89 -10.48
C GLY A 80 -4.09 13.02 -11.40
N GLU A 81 -2.86 13.07 -10.88
CA GLU A 81 -1.67 13.29 -11.69
C GLU A 81 -1.20 12.02 -12.44
N ALA A 82 -1.33 10.84 -11.84
CA ALA A 82 -0.99 9.59 -12.50
C ALA A 82 -1.91 9.30 -13.71
N GLN A 83 -3.14 9.79 -13.67
CA GLN A 83 -4.08 9.71 -14.78
C GLN A 83 -3.54 10.43 -16.03
N GLY A 84 -2.90 11.59 -15.85
CA GLY A 84 -2.26 12.35 -16.94
C GLY A 84 -1.14 11.54 -17.59
N ILE A 85 -0.25 10.96 -16.79
CA ILE A 85 0.85 10.12 -17.28
C ILE A 85 0.31 8.89 -18.02
N SER A 86 -0.73 8.24 -17.48
CA SER A 86 -1.31 7.02 -18.04
C SER A 86 -1.83 7.16 -19.47
N LYS A 87 -2.24 8.37 -19.86
CA LYS A 87 -2.71 8.66 -21.23
C LYS A 87 -1.61 8.56 -22.28
N HIS A 88 -0.36 8.73 -21.87
CA HIS A 88 0.80 8.74 -22.78
C HIS A 88 1.59 7.43 -22.77
N LEU A 89 1.19 6.44 -21.95
CA LEU A 89 1.88 5.15 -21.91
C LEU A 89 1.89 4.47 -23.28
N LEU A 90 3.04 3.99 -23.68
CA LEU A 90 3.21 3.15 -24.86
C LEU A 90 2.81 1.70 -24.54
N LYS A 91 2.62 0.88 -25.57
CA LYS A 91 2.17 -0.53 -25.44
C LYS A 91 3.01 -1.35 -24.46
N ASN A 92 4.32 -1.12 -24.45
CA ASN A 92 5.28 -1.88 -23.65
C ASN A 92 5.57 -1.25 -22.27
N ASN A 93 5.05 -0.05 -21.99
CA ASN A 93 5.27 0.54 -20.68
C ASN A 93 4.37 -0.11 -19.62
N VAL A 94 4.93 -0.31 -18.45
CA VAL A 94 4.17 -0.67 -17.25
C VAL A 94 4.08 0.56 -16.34
N LEU A 95 2.92 0.79 -15.75
CA LEU A 95 2.68 1.80 -14.72
C LEU A 95 2.37 1.10 -13.39
N ILE A 96 3.14 1.41 -12.35
CA ILE A 96 2.82 1.02 -10.97
C ILE A 96 2.43 2.28 -10.21
N ASP A 97 1.14 2.38 -9.90
CA ASP A 97 0.54 3.56 -9.30
C ASP A 97 0.41 3.44 -7.78
N LEU A 98 1.03 4.38 -7.06
CA LEU A 98 0.87 4.57 -5.63
C LEU A 98 0.05 5.84 -5.31
N SER A 99 -0.43 6.55 -6.34
CA SER A 99 -1.14 7.83 -6.20
C SER A 99 -2.62 7.68 -5.84
N ALA A 100 -3.16 6.47 -5.87
CA ALA A 100 -4.57 6.13 -5.68
C ALA A 100 -5.49 6.33 -6.91
N ASP A 101 -4.95 6.72 -8.06
CA ASP A 101 -5.75 7.06 -9.23
C ASP A 101 -6.44 5.85 -9.88
N PHE A 102 -5.86 4.66 -9.74
CA PHE A 102 -6.37 3.42 -10.32
C PHE A 102 -6.78 2.37 -9.28
N ARG A 103 -7.02 2.78 -8.02
CA ARG A 103 -7.44 1.86 -6.95
C ARG A 103 -8.89 1.44 -7.06
N LEU A 104 -9.75 2.34 -7.56
CA LEU A 104 -11.19 2.13 -7.63
C LEU A 104 -11.63 1.76 -9.04
N GLU A 105 -12.44 0.71 -9.16
CA GLU A 105 -12.91 0.18 -10.45
C GLU A 105 -13.98 1.03 -11.12
N LYS A 106 -14.65 1.94 -10.35
CA LYS A 106 -15.71 2.79 -10.85
C LYS A 106 -15.31 4.26 -10.73
N ALA A 107 -15.34 4.98 -11.85
CA ALA A 107 -15.07 6.42 -11.89
C ALA A 107 -16.02 7.24 -10.98
N GLN A 108 -17.26 6.80 -10.83
CA GLN A 108 -18.24 7.42 -9.92
C GLN A 108 -17.82 7.27 -8.45
N THR A 109 -17.32 6.08 -8.04
CA THR A 109 -16.79 5.85 -6.69
C THR A 109 -15.54 6.71 -6.45
N TYR A 110 -14.67 6.83 -7.46
CA TYR A 110 -13.53 7.74 -7.38
C TYR A 110 -14.00 9.19 -7.17
N PHE A 111 -14.96 9.67 -7.94
CA PHE A 111 -15.52 11.03 -7.75
C PHE A 111 -16.11 11.24 -6.36
N LYS A 112 -16.90 10.26 -5.88
CA LYS A 112 -17.51 10.32 -4.53
C LYS A 112 -16.48 10.53 -3.43
N TRP A 113 -15.34 9.78 -3.48
CA TRP A 113 -14.35 9.78 -2.41
C TRP A 113 -13.21 10.79 -2.58
N TYR A 114 -12.81 11.08 -3.82
CA TYR A 114 -11.70 12.01 -4.12
C TYR A 114 -12.15 13.40 -4.54
N LYS A 115 -13.47 13.61 -4.76
CA LYS A 115 -14.07 14.89 -5.20
C LYS A 115 -13.47 15.42 -6.51
N GLN A 116 -12.96 14.53 -7.35
CA GLN A 116 -12.36 14.83 -8.65
C GLN A 116 -12.91 13.89 -9.71
N LYS A 117 -13.22 14.41 -10.91
CA LYS A 117 -13.56 13.57 -12.05
C LYS A 117 -12.35 12.76 -12.50
N HIS A 118 -12.52 11.47 -12.74
CA HIS A 118 -11.44 10.63 -13.27
C HIS A 118 -11.17 10.96 -14.74
N ARG A 119 -9.96 11.42 -15.06
CA ARG A 119 -9.57 11.92 -16.39
C ARG A 119 -9.08 10.83 -17.36
N ALA A 120 -8.96 9.59 -16.92
CA ALA A 120 -8.50 8.45 -17.73
C ALA A 120 -9.40 7.21 -17.51
N VAL A 121 -10.72 7.39 -17.63
CA VAL A 121 -11.74 6.37 -17.32
C VAL A 121 -11.52 5.08 -18.12
N THR A 122 -11.15 5.20 -19.41
CA THR A 122 -10.88 4.05 -20.29
C THR A 122 -9.72 3.18 -19.80
N LYS A 123 -8.79 3.75 -19.04
CA LYS A 123 -7.63 3.04 -18.48
C LYS A 123 -7.98 2.22 -17.24
N ILE A 124 -9.08 2.54 -16.55
CA ILE A 124 -9.52 1.79 -15.36
C ILE A 124 -9.74 0.32 -15.70
N LYS A 125 -10.36 0.01 -16.84
CA LYS A 125 -10.61 -1.37 -17.29
C LYS A 125 -9.32 -2.20 -17.48
N ASN A 126 -8.21 -1.52 -17.75
CA ASN A 126 -6.91 -2.12 -18.00
C ASN A 126 -5.99 -2.04 -16.78
N SER A 127 -6.54 -1.72 -15.61
CA SER A 127 -5.82 -1.64 -14.35
C SER A 127 -6.23 -2.75 -13.37
N ILE A 128 -5.31 -3.09 -12.48
CA ILE A 128 -5.57 -4.03 -11.38
C ILE A 128 -5.26 -3.38 -10.04
N TYR A 129 -6.16 -3.53 -9.06
CA TYR A 129 -5.85 -3.29 -7.66
C TYR A 129 -5.03 -4.46 -7.13
N ALA A 130 -3.74 -4.22 -6.85
CA ALA A 130 -2.77 -5.26 -6.66
C ALA A 130 -2.19 -5.30 -5.24
N LEU A 131 -2.86 -6.07 -4.38
CA LEU A 131 -2.29 -6.58 -3.13
C LEU A 131 -1.62 -7.92 -3.44
N PRO A 132 -0.27 -8.00 -3.51
CA PRO A 132 0.43 -9.17 -4.06
C PRO A 132 0.03 -10.50 -3.45
N GLU A 133 -0.23 -10.52 -2.15
CA GLU A 133 -0.62 -11.72 -1.41
C GLU A 133 -1.96 -12.31 -1.87
N LEU A 134 -2.84 -11.45 -2.41
CA LEU A 134 -4.19 -11.83 -2.85
C LEU A 134 -4.34 -11.88 -4.37
N SER A 135 -3.47 -11.20 -5.13
CA SER A 135 -3.64 -10.96 -6.57
C SER A 135 -2.44 -11.39 -7.45
N SER A 136 -1.41 -12.04 -6.88
CA SER A 136 -0.15 -12.35 -7.59
C SER A 136 -0.36 -13.04 -8.95
N ASN A 137 -1.31 -13.96 -9.07
CA ASN A 137 -1.59 -14.70 -10.31
C ASN A 137 -2.12 -13.82 -11.45
N LYS A 138 -2.69 -12.66 -11.14
CA LYS A 138 -3.33 -11.75 -12.10
C LYS A 138 -2.43 -10.59 -12.53
N ILE A 139 -1.47 -10.19 -11.70
CA ILE A 139 -0.62 -8.99 -11.91
C ILE A 139 0.07 -8.99 -13.27
N LYS A 140 0.58 -10.13 -13.71
CA LYS A 140 1.28 -10.27 -15.01
C LYS A 140 0.46 -9.83 -16.22
N ASN A 141 -0.87 -9.91 -16.13
CA ASN A 141 -1.79 -9.64 -17.24
C ASN A 141 -2.11 -8.15 -17.43
N PHE A 142 -1.67 -7.29 -16.50
CA PHE A 142 -2.01 -5.87 -16.51
C PHE A 142 -0.77 -5.00 -16.69
N ASN A 143 -0.92 -3.89 -17.42
CA ASN A 143 0.12 -2.88 -17.56
C ASN A 143 -0.08 -1.67 -16.65
N ILE A 144 -1.25 -1.53 -16.01
CA ILE A 144 -1.48 -0.54 -14.96
C ILE A 144 -1.77 -1.32 -13.68
N ILE A 145 -0.88 -1.17 -12.70
CA ILE A 145 -0.90 -1.89 -11.43
C ILE A 145 -1.03 -0.86 -10.32
N SER A 146 -2.19 -0.81 -9.67
CA SER A 146 -2.45 0.13 -8.60
C SER A 146 -2.17 -0.51 -7.25
N CYS A 147 -1.26 0.10 -6.50
CA CYS A 147 -0.93 -0.35 -5.15
C CYS A 147 -1.99 0.10 -4.15
N PRO A 148 -2.46 -0.79 -3.27
CA PRO A 148 -3.34 -0.46 -2.16
C PRO A 148 -2.83 0.69 -1.29
N GLY A 149 -3.73 1.38 -0.61
CA GLY A 149 -3.38 2.24 0.50
C GLY A 149 -2.78 1.47 1.67
N CYS A 150 -2.02 2.16 2.53
CA CYS A 150 -1.34 1.50 3.65
C CYS A 150 -2.31 0.86 4.66
N TYR A 151 -3.40 1.56 5.02
CA TYR A 151 -4.43 0.98 5.88
C TYR A 151 -5.14 -0.21 5.22
N PRO A 152 -5.66 -0.11 3.97
CA PRO A 152 -6.21 -1.28 3.28
C PRO A 152 -5.27 -2.47 3.25
N THR A 153 -3.96 -2.25 3.07
CA THR A 153 -2.96 -3.33 3.11
C THR A 153 -2.98 -4.06 4.45
N SER A 154 -2.90 -3.34 5.58
CA SER A 154 -2.90 -3.95 6.92
C SER A 154 -4.23 -4.62 7.28
N ILE A 155 -5.34 -4.16 6.69
CA ILE A 155 -6.69 -4.60 7.01
C ILE A 155 -7.11 -5.81 6.13
N LEU A 156 -6.89 -5.71 4.83
CA LEU A 156 -7.36 -6.71 3.87
C LEU A 156 -6.55 -8.02 3.95
N ILE A 157 -5.26 -7.93 4.27
CA ILE A 157 -4.44 -9.12 4.46
C ILE A 157 -5.09 -10.09 5.48
N PRO A 158 -5.41 -9.72 6.71
CA PRO A 158 -6.05 -10.67 7.61
C PRO A 158 -7.51 -10.96 7.29
N LEU A 159 -8.29 -9.99 6.81
CA LEU A 159 -9.75 -10.15 6.67
C LEU A 159 -10.16 -11.01 5.47
N ILE A 160 -9.56 -10.82 4.30
CA ILE A 160 -10.02 -11.46 3.06
C ILE A 160 -10.01 -12.99 3.14
N PRO A 161 -8.96 -13.67 3.67
CA PRO A 161 -8.99 -15.12 3.84
C PRO A 161 -10.12 -15.62 4.74
N LEU A 162 -10.36 -14.90 5.85
CA LEU A 162 -11.40 -15.26 6.82
C LEU A 162 -12.81 -15.08 6.25
N ILE A 163 -13.02 -14.01 5.49
CA ILE A 163 -14.28 -13.73 4.78
C ILE A 163 -14.55 -14.83 3.74
N LYS A 164 -13.58 -15.15 2.90
CA LYS A 164 -13.71 -16.20 1.86
C LYS A 164 -14.01 -17.57 2.45
N LYS A 165 -13.54 -17.85 3.67
CA LYS A 165 -13.81 -19.11 4.38
C LYS A 165 -15.04 -19.06 5.29
N ASN A 166 -15.82 -17.96 5.28
CA ASN A 166 -17.00 -17.75 6.12
C ASN A 166 -16.71 -18.00 7.61
N LEU A 167 -15.55 -17.58 8.11
CA LEU A 167 -15.17 -17.79 9.52
C LEU A 167 -15.61 -16.65 10.44
N ILE A 168 -15.92 -15.49 9.91
CA ILE A 168 -16.27 -14.29 10.67
C ILE A 168 -17.66 -13.77 10.31
N ASN A 169 -18.33 -13.18 11.29
CA ASN A 169 -19.57 -12.46 11.08
C ASN A 169 -19.25 -11.09 10.46
N LEU A 170 -19.95 -10.73 9.40
CA LEU A 170 -19.69 -9.52 8.63
C LEU A 170 -20.47 -8.29 9.08
N ASN A 171 -21.37 -8.43 10.07
CA ASN A 171 -22.29 -7.36 10.47
C ASN A 171 -21.67 -6.33 11.41
N ASN A 172 -20.54 -6.66 12.05
CA ASN A 172 -19.93 -5.80 13.07
C ASN A 172 -18.41 -5.95 13.09
N ILE A 173 -17.74 -5.48 12.04
CA ILE A 173 -16.28 -5.45 11.97
C ILE A 173 -15.84 -4.05 12.42
N ILE A 174 -15.09 -3.94 13.52
CA ILE A 174 -14.54 -2.68 13.98
C ILE A 174 -13.03 -2.68 13.73
N ILE A 175 -12.55 -1.63 13.09
CA ILE A 175 -11.17 -1.48 12.68
C ILE A 175 -10.63 -0.17 13.25
N ASP A 176 -9.70 -0.26 14.17
CA ASP A 176 -9.04 0.86 14.80
C ASP A 176 -7.54 0.82 14.47
N SER A 177 -7.07 1.77 13.66
CA SER A 177 -5.71 1.73 13.13
C SER A 177 -4.90 2.97 13.51
N LYS A 178 -3.71 2.75 14.05
CA LYS A 178 -2.75 3.78 14.43
C LYS A 178 -1.62 3.82 13.39
N SER A 179 -1.38 4.98 12.78
CA SER A 179 -0.33 5.18 11.77
C SER A 179 0.66 6.24 12.19
N GLY A 180 1.92 6.03 11.88
CA GLY A 180 2.90 7.10 11.92
C GLY A 180 2.56 8.24 10.96
N TYR A 181 2.97 9.45 11.33
CA TYR A 181 2.62 10.68 10.61
C TYR A 181 3.22 10.78 9.18
N SER A 182 4.20 9.96 8.83
CA SER A 182 4.68 9.88 7.44
C SER A 182 3.59 9.46 6.44
N GLY A 183 2.54 8.77 6.91
CA GLY A 183 1.38 8.38 6.10
C GLY A 183 0.55 9.57 5.60
N ALA A 184 0.56 10.68 6.32
CA ALA A 184 -0.12 11.90 5.90
C ALA A 184 0.60 12.66 4.76
N GLY A 185 1.84 12.28 4.43
CA GLY A 185 2.65 12.91 3.40
C GLY A 185 3.39 14.17 3.87
N ARG A 186 4.39 14.58 3.09
CA ARG A 186 5.31 15.67 3.47
C ARG A 186 4.63 17.04 3.55
N SER A 187 3.65 17.33 2.71
CA SER A 187 2.93 18.61 2.70
C SER A 187 2.04 18.77 3.93
N VAL A 188 1.37 17.70 4.33
CA VAL A 188 0.53 17.70 5.54
C VAL A 188 1.39 17.81 6.79
N HIS A 189 2.55 17.15 6.80
CA HIS A 189 3.53 17.29 7.87
C HIS A 189 3.95 18.77 8.09
N LYS A 190 4.21 19.53 7.03
CA LYS A 190 4.53 20.97 7.15
C LYS A 190 3.37 21.79 7.71
N LYS A 191 2.13 21.49 7.29
CA LYS A 191 0.91 22.19 7.78
C LYS A 191 0.58 21.86 9.24
N HIS A 192 0.91 20.67 9.70
CA HIS A 192 0.61 20.17 11.05
C HIS A 192 1.81 20.23 12.02
N ALA A 193 2.99 20.65 11.55
CA ALA A 193 4.18 20.79 12.40
C ALA A 193 3.92 21.66 13.65
N ASN A 194 3.03 22.66 13.54
CA ASN A 194 2.60 23.52 14.65
C ASN A 194 1.57 22.86 15.60
N LYS A 195 1.09 21.63 15.34
CA LYS A 195 0.03 20.97 16.12
C LYS A 195 0.55 19.81 16.99
N ASN A 196 1.79 19.84 17.44
CA ASN A 196 2.35 18.82 18.33
C ASN A 196 2.17 17.37 17.83
N LEU A 197 2.22 17.13 16.51
CA LEU A 197 2.12 15.80 15.89
C LEU A 197 3.05 14.74 16.53
N TYR A 198 4.16 15.21 17.08
CA TYR A 198 5.14 14.34 17.74
C TYR A 198 4.79 14.02 19.20
N LYS A 199 3.77 14.68 19.76
CA LYS A 199 3.41 14.58 21.18
C LYS A 199 1.96 14.14 21.41
N SER A 200 1.17 13.96 20.36
CA SER A 200 -0.26 13.64 20.50
C SER A 200 -0.70 12.52 19.56
N LEU A 201 -1.69 11.76 19.99
CA LEU A 201 -2.46 10.82 19.20
C LEU A 201 -3.77 11.49 18.78
N SER A 202 -4.10 11.46 17.49
CA SER A 202 -5.30 12.12 16.96
C SER A 202 -6.06 11.21 16.00
N ALA A 203 -7.37 11.05 16.22
CA ALA A 203 -8.25 10.47 15.22
C ALA A 203 -8.46 11.47 14.07
N TYR A 204 -8.61 10.97 12.85
CA TYR A 204 -8.88 11.81 11.68
C TYR A 204 -9.70 11.04 10.64
N GLY A 205 -10.45 11.78 9.81
CA GLY A 205 -11.25 11.16 8.75
C GLY A 205 -12.26 10.12 9.25
N VAL A 206 -12.73 10.24 10.48
CA VAL A 206 -13.66 9.29 11.12
C VAL A 206 -14.93 9.17 10.28
N GLY A 207 -15.28 7.94 9.88
CA GLY A 207 -16.41 7.64 9.01
C GLY A 207 -16.22 7.98 7.52
N PHE A 208 -15.28 8.85 7.16
CA PHE A 208 -15.14 9.39 5.79
C PHE A 208 -13.71 9.31 5.22
N HIS A 209 -12.86 8.44 5.76
CA HIS A 209 -11.52 8.26 5.23
C HIS A 209 -11.57 7.59 3.85
N ARG A 210 -10.78 8.10 2.88
CA ARG A 210 -10.78 7.61 1.49
C ARG A 210 -10.52 6.11 1.35
N HIS A 211 -9.73 5.53 2.25
CA HIS A 211 -9.45 4.10 2.25
C HIS A 211 -10.67 3.22 2.56
N ASN A 212 -11.78 3.78 3.10
CA ASN A 212 -13.03 3.03 3.25
C ASN A 212 -13.48 2.46 1.91
N SER A 213 -13.36 3.25 0.82
CA SER A 213 -13.77 2.82 -0.51
C SER A 213 -12.97 1.61 -1.05
N GLU A 214 -11.69 1.54 -0.70
CA GLU A 214 -10.83 0.39 -1.07
C GLU A 214 -11.22 -0.86 -0.27
N ILE A 215 -11.39 -0.70 1.04
CA ILE A 215 -11.79 -1.80 1.95
C ILE A 215 -13.15 -2.36 1.51
N GLU A 216 -14.12 -1.48 1.31
CA GLU A 216 -15.46 -1.85 0.85
C GLU A 216 -15.44 -2.58 -0.50
N GLN A 217 -14.70 -2.06 -1.48
CA GLN A 217 -14.54 -2.67 -2.79
C GLN A 217 -13.98 -4.10 -2.70
N GLU A 218 -12.93 -4.31 -1.93
CA GLU A 218 -12.27 -5.60 -1.85
C GLU A 218 -13.05 -6.63 -1.01
N ILE A 219 -13.75 -6.18 0.03
CA ILE A 219 -14.70 -7.05 0.76
C ILE A 219 -15.85 -7.48 -0.16
N ASN A 220 -16.44 -6.54 -0.94
CA ASN A 220 -17.50 -6.86 -1.92
C ASN A 220 -17.05 -7.90 -2.95
N LYS A 221 -15.78 -7.90 -3.36
CA LYS A 221 -15.23 -8.93 -4.24
C LYS A 221 -15.06 -10.29 -3.54
N ALA A 222 -14.80 -10.27 -2.26
CA ALA A 222 -14.55 -11.49 -1.49
C ALA A 222 -15.83 -12.22 -1.07
N THR A 223 -16.96 -11.50 -0.97
CA THR A 223 -18.26 -12.06 -0.55
C THR A 223 -19.42 -11.37 -1.26
N LYS A 224 -20.52 -12.11 -1.42
CA LYS A 224 -21.83 -11.56 -1.87
C LYS A 224 -22.76 -11.22 -0.70
N LYS A 225 -22.36 -11.51 0.54
CA LYS A 225 -23.14 -11.21 1.74
C LYS A 225 -23.09 -9.73 2.07
N LYS A 226 -24.15 -9.21 2.65
CA LYS A 226 -24.13 -7.87 3.27
C LYS A 226 -23.08 -7.83 4.38
N PHE A 227 -22.41 -6.71 4.52
CA PHE A 227 -21.42 -6.50 5.56
C PHE A 227 -21.48 -5.07 6.07
N ASN A 228 -21.01 -4.88 7.28
CA ASN A 228 -20.85 -3.58 7.91
C ASN A 228 -19.51 -3.53 8.64
N PHE A 229 -18.78 -2.44 8.46
CA PHE A 229 -17.55 -2.19 9.19
C PHE A 229 -17.43 -0.72 9.59
N THR A 230 -16.79 -0.49 10.71
CA THR A 230 -16.39 0.84 11.18
C THR A 230 -14.88 0.94 11.12
N PHE A 231 -14.36 1.97 10.45
CA PHE A 231 -12.93 2.22 10.35
C PHE A 231 -12.57 3.57 10.95
N THR A 232 -11.71 3.57 11.96
CA THR A 232 -11.21 4.76 12.64
C THR A 232 -9.70 4.83 12.52
N PRO A 233 -9.15 5.68 11.63
CA PRO A 233 -7.72 5.91 11.54
C PRO A 233 -7.25 6.93 12.56
N HIS A 234 -6.04 6.73 13.08
CA HIS A 234 -5.36 7.65 13.97
C HIS A 234 -3.95 7.98 13.46
N LEU A 235 -3.50 9.21 13.68
CA LEU A 235 -2.10 9.60 13.60
C LEU A 235 -1.48 9.49 14.99
N ALA A 236 -0.44 8.66 15.10
CA ALA A 236 0.31 8.44 16.33
C ALA A 236 1.63 9.22 16.32
N PRO A 237 2.19 9.57 17.49
CA PRO A 237 3.43 10.33 17.62
C PRO A 237 4.67 9.50 17.28
N MET A 238 4.66 8.87 16.13
CA MET A 238 5.77 8.10 15.56
C MET A 238 5.90 8.42 14.07
N PHE A 239 7.11 8.35 13.53
CA PHE A 239 7.34 8.68 12.12
C PHE A 239 6.69 7.68 11.17
N ARG A 240 6.86 6.36 11.40
CA ARG A 240 6.38 5.29 10.53
C ARG A 240 5.86 4.10 11.32
N GLY A 241 5.20 3.21 10.63
CA GLY A 241 4.53 2.03 11.17
C GLY A 241 3.01 2.20 11.19
N ILE A 242 2.30 1.11 10.99
CA ILE A 242 0.86 0.99 11.21
C ILE A 242 0.61 -0.22 12.09
N LEU A 243 -0.21 -0.03 13.12
CA LEU A 243 -0.82 -1.11 13.88
C LEU A 243 -2.35 -1.00 13.72
N SER A 244 -2.94 -1.99 13.08
CA SER A 244 -4.40 -2.13 12.98
C SER A 244 -4.89 -3.15 14.01
N THR A 245 -5.84 -2.72 14.84
CA THR A 245 -6.57 -3.55 15.80
C THR A 245 -7.95 -3.80 15.21
N ILE A 246 -8.25 -5.04 14.85
CA ILE A 246 -9.49 -5.40 14.16
C ILE A 246 -10.29 -6.32 15.07
N TYR A 247 -11.46 -5.85 15.48
CA TYR A 247 -12.39 -6.60 16.32
C TYR A 247 -13.36 -7.33 15.41
N ILE A 248 -13.48 -8.64 15.63
CA ILE A 248 -14.33 -9.52 14.84
C ILE A 248 -15.20 -10.39 15.74
N ASP A 249 -16.41 -10.64 15.29
CA ASP A 249 -17.27 -11.67 15.81
C ASP A 249 -17.19 -12.92 14.92
N THR A 250 -17.29 -14.09 15.52
CA THR A 250 -17.34 -15.36 14.78
C THR A 250 -18.70 -16.02 14.93
N TYR A 251 -19.01 -16.91 14.00
CA TYR A 251 -20.18 -17.81 14.20
C TYR A 251 -19.91 -18.79 15.33
N LYS A 252 -20.98 -19.29 15.98
CA LYS A 252 -20.86 -20.35 16.98
C LYS A 252 -20.03 -21.50 16.45
N LYS A 253 -19.21 -22.13 17.29
CA LYS A 253 -18.28 -23.23 16.96
C LYS A 253 -17.00 -22.85 16.17
N ILE A 254 -16.72 -21.56 15.95
CA ILE A 254 -15.43 -21.11 15.42
C ILE A 254 -14.53 -20.73 16.60
N ASN A 255 -13.49 -21.50 16.84
CA ASN A 255 -12.49 -21.20 17.86
C ASN A 255 -11.25 -20.52 17.24
N ILE A 256 -10.34 -20.03 18.11
CA ILE A 256 -9.11 -19.33 17.69
C ILE A 256 -8.23 -20.22 16.80
N ASP A 257 -8.16 -21.54 17.06
CA ASP A 257 -7.30 -22.47 16.33
C ASP A 257 -7.74 -22.58 14.87
N LYS A 258 -9.05 -22.54 14.61
CA LYS A 258 -9.61 -22.57 13.25
C LYS A 258 -9.26 -21.30 12.48
N ILE A 259 -9.28 -20.12 13.14
CA ILE A 259 -8.87 -18.85 12.55
C ILE A 259 -7.37 -18.87 12.26
N GLN A 260 -6.57 -19.25 13.26
CA GLN A 260 -5.11 -19.39 13.16
C GLN A 260 -4.70 -20.32 12.03
N LYS A 261 -5.33 -21.51 11.96
CA LYS A 261 -5.08 -22.51 10.90
C LYS A 261 -5.41 -21.96 9.52
N CYS A 262 -6.52 -21.24 9.38
CA CYS A 262 -6.91 -20.60 8.12
C CYS A 262 -5.82 -19.62 7.64
N LEU A 263 -5.39 -18.71 8.47
CA LEU A 263 -4.38 -17.71 8.11
C LEU A 263 -3.01 -18.36 7.85
N ASN A 264 -2.59 -19.32 8.67
CA ASN A 264 -1.34 -20.07 8.46
C ASN A 264 -1.34 -20.78 7.11
N GLN A 265 -2.43 -21.48 6.76
CA GLN A 265 -2.53 -22.19 5.47
C GLN A 265 -2.54 -21.23 4.29
N TYR A 266 -3.27 -20.11 4.40
CA TYR A 266 -3.39 -19.12 3.33
C TYR A 266 -2.04 -18.45 3.02
N TYR A 267 -1.26 -18.14 4.07
CA TYR A 267 0.00 -17.39 3.95
C TYR A 267 1.26 -18.24 3.98
N LYS A 268 1.15 -19.57 4.06
CA LYS A 268 2.29 -20.51 4.13
C LYS A 268 3.36 -20.29 3.05
N LYS A 269 2.94 -19.90 1.83
CA LYS A 269 3.82 -19.66 0.66
C LYS A 269 3.98 -18.17 0.33
N LYS A 270 3.62 -17.25 1.24
CA LYS A 270 3.72 -15.81 1.02
C LYS A 270 4.89 -15.23 1.78
N SER A 271 5.89 -14.72 1.04
CA SER A 271 7.19 -14.32 1.59
C SER A 271 7.12 -13.21 2.65
N PHE A 272 6.10 -12.36 2.60
CA PHE A 272 6.02 -11.15 3.40
C PHE A 272 4.88 -11.11 4.41
N VAL A 273 4.17 -12.22 4.63
CA VAL A 273 3.14 -12.31 5.68
C VAL A 273 3.58 -13.34 6.71
N LYS A 274 3.69 -12.91 7.95
CA LYS A 274 4.02 -13.78 9.10
C LYS A 274 2.83 -13.82 10.05
N VAL A 275 2.24 -15.00 10.19
CA VAL A 275 1.20 -15.27 11.17
C VAL A 275 1.87 -15.80 12.44
N LEU A 276 1.83 -15.02 13.50
CA LEU A 276 2.45 -15.34 14.79
C LEU A 276 1.57 -16.32 15.57
N LYS A 277 2.08 -16.89 16.66
CA LYS A 277 1.26 -17.70 17.57
C LYS A 277 0.07 -16.88 18.09
N ALA A 278 -1.04 -17.56 18.34
CA ALA A 278 -2.21 -16.91 18.94
C ALA A 278 -1.84 -16.21 20.27
N ASN A 279 -2.44 -15.06 20.51
CA ASN A 279 -2.19 -14.15 21.64
C ASN A 279 -0.78 -13.50 21.67
N SER A 280 0.01 -13.59 20.57
CA SER A 280 1.24 -12.80 20.48
C SER A 280 0.93 -11.32 20.40
N LEU A 281 1.65 -10.50 21.14
CA LEU A 281 1.61 -9.05 21.02
C LEU A 281 2.52 -8.62 19.88
N ILE A 282 2.12 -7.56 19.17
CA ILE A 282 2.84 -7.02 18.02
C ILE A 282 3.09 -5.54 18.25
N SER A 283 4.32 -5.11 18.00
CA SER A 283 4.72 -3.70 17.93
C SER A 283 4.93 -3.27 16.47
N THR A 284 4.76 -1.98 16.18
CA THR A 284 5.18 -1.41 14.89
C THR A 284 6.68 -1.56 14.67
N ASN A 285 7.47 -1.59 15.75
CA ASN A 285 8.93 -1.77 15.68
C ASN A 285 9.33 -3.12 15.07
N ASP A 286 8.49 -4.15 15.20
CA ASP A 286 8.77 -5.50 14.66
C ASP A 286 8.79 -5.53 13.12
N VAL A 287 8.21 -4.52 12.47
CA VAL A 287 8.03 -4.47 11.01
C VAL A 287 8.66 -3.24 10.36
N ILE A 288 9.07 -2.22 11.12
CA ILE A 288 9.71 -1.01 10.58
C ILE A 288 10.97 -1.39 9.80
N GLY A 289 11.13 -0.79 8.62
CA GLY A 289 12.25 -1.06 7.72
C GLY A 289 12.10 -2.30 6.85
N THR A 290 11.01 -3.08 7.01
CA THR A 290 10.78 -4.34 6.28
C THR A 290 9.55 -4.28 5.38
N ASN A 291 9.47 -5.20 4.41
CA ASN A 291 8.25 -5.42 3.60
C ASN A 291 7.30 -6.44 4.26
N ASN A 292 7.45 -6.72 5.54
CA ASN A 292 6.63 -7.71 6.24
C ASN A 292 5.29 -7.13 6.73
N CYS A 293 4.30 -8.02 6.78
CA CYS A 293 3.06 -7.85 7.52
C CYS A 293 3.01 -8.92 8.62
N TYR A 294 2.97 -8.52 9.88
CA TYR A 294 2.81 -9.44 11.00
C TYR A 294 1.36 -9.49 11.45
N LEU A 295 0.85 -10.69 11.67
CA LEU A 295 -0.52 -10.97 12.09
C LEU A 295 -0.51 -11.76 13.39
N SER A 296 -1.40 -11.42 14.31
CA SER A 296 -1.72 -12.22 15.49
C SER A 296 -3.22 -12.21 15.74
N ILE A 297 -3.75 -13.32 16.22
CA ILE A 297 -5.13 -13.45 16.65
C ILE A 297 -5.13 -13.58 18.18
N CYS A 298 -5.90 -12.74 18.86
CA CYS A 298 -6.00 -12.71 20.30
C CYS A 298 -7.40 -13.08 20.78
N LYS A 299 -7.47 -13.87 21.85
CA LYS A 299 -8.72 -14.15 22.57
C LYS A 299 -9.21 -12.91 23.29
N THR A 300 -10.51 -12.84 23.50
CA THR A 300 -11.15 -11.91 24.44
C THR A 300 -11.85 -12.71 25.54
N LYS A 301 -12.39 -12.02 26.52
CA LYS A 301 -13.25 -12.66 27.56
C LYS A 301 -14.53 -13.24 26.95
N ASN A 302 -14.99 -12.71 25.82
CA ASN A 302 -16.21 -13.16 25.13
C ASN A 302 -15.92 -14.32 24.18
N LYS A 303 -16.63 -15.43 24.31
CA LYS A 303 -16.35 -16.70 23.59
C LYS A 303 -16.31 -16.60 22.05
N ASN A 304 -17.05 -15.69 21.43
CA ASN A 304 -17.12 -15.57 19.96
C ASN A 304 -16.51 -14.26 19.43
N LYS A 305 -15.78 -13.52 20.28
CA LYS A 305 -15.07 -12.30 19.89
C LYS A 305 -13.57 -12.53 19.89
N TYR A 306 -12.92 -12.05 18.84
CA TYR A 306 -11.48 -12.09 18.70
C TYR A 306 -10.95 -10.73 18.24
N ILE A 307 -9.68 -10.48 18.53
CA ILE A 307 -8.97 -9.30 18.05
C ILE A 307 -7.89 -9.79 17.10
N ILE A 308 -7.82 -9.22 15.91
CA ILE A 308 -6.70 -9.42 15.01
C ILE A 308 -5.81 -8.19 15.12
N LEU A 309 -4.55 -8.42 15.43
CA LEU A 309 -3.49 -7.43 15.35
C LEU A 309 -2.79 -7.58 14.00
N SER A 310 -2.61 -6.48 13.29
CA SER A 310 -1.90 -6.45 12.01
C SER A 310 -0.94 -5.26 11.97
N ALA A 311 0.35 -5.52 11.80
CA ALA A 311 1.37 -4.49 11.74
C ALA A 311 2.15 -4.50 10.43
N ILE A 312 2.41 -3.30 9.89
CA ILE A 312 3.21 -3.07 8.68
C ILE A 312 4.04 -1.79 8.81
N ASP A 313 5.12 -1.70 8.06
CA ASP A 313 5.73 -0.39 7.74
C ASP A 313 4.91 0.31 6.65
N ASN A 314 4.31 1.46 6.98
CA ASN A 314 3.41 2.18 6.06
C ASN A 314 4.10 2.76 4.82
N LEU A 315 5.43 2.97 4.85
CA LEU A 315 6.20 3.45 3.70
C LEU A 315 6.73 2.29 2.84
N ILE A 316 6.94 1.10 3.43
CA ILE A 316 7.49 -0.07 2.72
C ILE A 316 6.36 -1.03 2.35
N LYS A 317 5.86 -1.84 3.25
CA LYS A 317 4.76 -2.77 2.94
C LYS A 317 3.48 -2.04 2.58
N GLY A 318 3.21 -0.90 3.20
CA GLY A 318 2.08 -0.04 2.89
C GLY A 318 2.28 0.87 1.66
N GLY A 319 3.43 0.79 0.95
CA GLY A 319 3.75 1.68 -0.16
C GLY A 319 4.86 1.18 -1.07
N ALA A 320 6.07 1.71 -0.93
CA ALA A 320 7.17 1.49 -1.87
C ALA A 320 7.61 0.03 -2.00
N GLY A 321 7.67 -0.71 -0.90
CA GLY A 321 8.06 -2.12 -0.92
C GLY A 321 7.02 -2.98 -1.64
N GLN A 322 5.74 -2.74 -1.39
CA GLN A 322 4.66 -3.41 -2.11
C GLN A 322 4.69 -3.12 -3.62
N ALA A 323 5.02 -1.89 -4.00
CA ALA A 323 5.16 -1.52 -5.40
C ALA A 323 6.32 -2.29 -6.08
N ILE A 324 7.45 -2.45 -5.38
CA ILE A 324 8.58 -3.26 -5.87
C ILE A 324 8.21 -4.75 -5.91
N GLN A 325 7.48 -5.26 -4.93
CA GLN A 325 6.95 -6.62 -4.92
C GLN A 325 6.06 -6.86 -6.17
N ASN A 326 5.16 -5.92 -6.49
CA ASN A 326 4.34 -5.95 -7.71
C ASN A 326 5.19 -5.92 -8.98
N MET A 327 6.23 -5.06 -9.02
CA MET A 327 7.20 -5.03 -10.12
C MET A 327 7.88 -6.38 -10.30
N ASN A 328 8.38 -6.98 -9.23
CA ASN A 328 9.07 -8.26 -9.27
C ASN A 328 8.18 -9.35 -9.87
N ILE A 329 6.91 -9.42 -9.44
CA ILE A 329 5.94 -10.37 -9.98
C ILE A 329 5.65 -10.09 -11.46
N LYS A 330 5.44 -8.81 -11.84
CA LYS A 330 5.16 -8.40 -13.23
C LYS A 330 6.25 -8.80 -14.18
N PHE A 331 7.49 -8.58 -13.79
CA PHE A 331 8.69 -8.84 -14.63
C PHE A 331 9.35 -10.20 -14.34
N LYS A 332 8.66 -11.08 -13.61
CA LYS A 332 9.12 -12.46 -13.30
C LYS A 332 10.47 -12.53 -12.56
N PHE A 333 10.77 -11.53 -11.75
CA PHE A 333 11.88 -11.61 -10.80
C PHE A 333 11.47 -12.37 -9.54
N SER A 334 12.44 -12.76 -8.71
CA SER A 334 12.12 -13.26 -7.37
C SER A 334 11.34 -12.19 -6.61
N GLU A 335 10.20 -12.57 -6.04
CA GLU A 335 9.28 -11.67 -5.33
C GLU A 335 9.98 -10.84 -4.24
N THR A 336 11.04 -11.39 -3.64
CA THR A 336 11.78 -10.79 -2.53
C THR A 336 13.00 -9.97 -2.96
N LEU A 337 13.31 -9.91 -4.26
CA LEU A 337 14.50 -9.23 -4.75
C LEU A 337 14.46 -7.72 -4.41
N GLY A 338 15.51 -7.23 -3.75
CA GLY A 338 15.62 -5.83 -3.32
C GLY A 338 14.74 -5.44 -2.13
N LEU A 339 14.09 -6.42 -1.47
CA LEU A 339 13.16 -6.21 -0.34
C LEU A 339 13.57 -6.95 0.95
N LYS A 340 14.67 -7.69 0.90
CA LYS A 340 15.31 -8.34 2.05
C LYS A 340 16.58 -7.62 2.45
#